data_3a0b7f7f69d54bc886d924a19ad6650a
#
_entry.id   3a0b7f7f69d54bc886d924a19ad6650a
#
_cell.length_a   1.000
_cell.length_b   1.000
_cell.length_c   1.000
_cell.angle_alpha   90.00
_cell.angle_beta   90.00
_cell.angle_gamma   90.00
#
_symmetry.space_group_name_H-M   'P 1'
#
loop_
_entity.id
_entity.type
_entity.pdbx_description
1 polymer ?
#
loop_
_entity_poly.entity_id
_entity_poly.type
_entity_poly.pdbx_seq_one_letter_code
_entity_poly.pdbx_strand_id
1 'polypeptide(L)'
;QKIAEAGGFVSAPIHSSVSGTVKGIEKRLTAVGAMGDAIIIENDGLYESVEYAPAKLSDLSKEDILKRIQEGGVVGQGGAGFPTHVKLSPKEPDKIEFIIANCAECEPLLRLHRQLLEKYAKEIIDTFHMIGETVGAKEVIIGIKKAYTATIEAVKAVMGQYPEVRLGLLDEVYPAGDEVVLIYETTGKVVRPGGLPIESGVAVFNVETVYNVYRALNEKTPVEDKLVSVVAEVEHPITVRVPIGTPLEEVVALAGGVTTKDAVYFVGGPMMGNIGTGAQPVTKTTNAILVLPKDHHIIQKKLKKNSIDMKRAAACCCQCTMCTDLCPRHLLGHPIEPNKFMLAATCKDVQEPNIFINTLFCSSCGLCEMYSCFQGLSPRSLMAEYKGGLRANGIRPPKVEAKPVGPEREYRKVPMERLMARLDLTRYNREAPLDESAVPVKTVRILLSQHIGAPASAIVKAGDMVTKGQMIAEPGKGLSVGIHASVNGLVTEVNEKYIVIESQEGRAGNE
;
A
#
# COMPACT_ATOMS: atom_id res chain seq x y z
N GLN A 1 11.16 9.07 -16.83
CA GLN A 1 10.62 10.34 -17.29
C GLN A 1 9.29 10.63 -16.59
N LYS A 2 9.10 11.89 -16.10
CA LYS A 2 7.82 12.31 -15.51
C LYS A 2 6.76 12.36 -16.61
N ILE A 3 5.60 11.68 -16.39
CA ILE A 3 4.50 11.58 -17.37
C ILE A 3 3.21 12.24 -16.89
N ALA A 4 3.12 12.62 -15.61
CA ALA A 4 2.00 13.38 -15.09
C ALA A 4 2.37 14.27 -13.91
N GLU A 5 1.80 15.49 -13.86
CA GLU A 5 1.95 16.44 -12.78
C GLU A 5 1.04 16.13 -11.59
N ALA A 6 1.45 16.56 -10.42
CA ALA A 6 0.57 16.50 -9.25
C ALA A 6 -0.45 17.64 -9.27
N GLY A 7 -1.73 17.33 -9.14
CA GLY A 7 -2.82 18.30 -9.26
C GLY A 7 -3.20 19.05 -7.97
N GLY A 8 -2.42 18.94 -6.87
CA GLY A 8 -2.74 19.63 -5.62
C GLY A 8 -1.68 19.42 -4.53
N PHE A 9 -1.86 20.04 -3.32
CA PHE A 9 -0.90 19.95 -2.21
C PHE A 9 -0.75 18.50 -1.67
N VAL A 10 -1.80 17.67 -1.70
CA VAL A 10 -1.75 16.23 -1.40
C VAL A 10 -1.80 15.45 -2.70
N SER A 11 -0.72 15.44 -3.47
CA SER A 11 -0.59 14.72 -4.74
C SER A 11 0.88 14.44 -5.04
N ALA A 12 1.16 13.39 -5.82
CA ALA A 12 2.51 13.07 -6.26
C ALA A 12 2.54 12.92 -7.79
N PRO A 13 3.60 13.40 -8.48
CA PRO A 13 3.75 13.19 -9.91
C PRO A 13 3.89 11.70 -10.24
N ILE A 14 3.55 11.34 -11.46
CA ILE A 14 3.69 9.96 -11.95
C ILE A 14 4.80 9.91 -13.01
N HIS A 15 5.65 8.89 -12.90
CA HIS A 15 6.78 8.66 -13.79
C HIS A 15 6.49 7.47 -14.71
N SER A 16 7.02 7.47 -15.93
CA SER A 16 6.96 6.30 -16.77
C SER A 16 7.73 5.14 -16.12
N SER A 17 7.13 3.98 -16.07
CA SER A 17 7.76 2.75 -15.58
C SER A 17 8.58 2.03 -16.64
N VAL A 18 8.48 2.46 -17.92
CA VAL A 18 9.15 1.85 -19.07
C VAL A 18 9.54 2.91 -20.08
N SER A 19 10.59 2.69 -20.89
CA SER A 19 10.83 3.42 -22.13
C SER A 19 9.89 2.90 -23.21
N GLY A 20 9.44 3.77 -24.12
CA GLY A 20 8.51 3.39 -25.19
C GLY A 20 7.53 4.49 -25.58
N THR A 21 6.46 4.12 -26.28
CA THR A 21 5.48 5.06 -26.84
C THR A 21 4.16 5.03 -26.06
N VAL A 22 3.66 6.20 -25.68
CA VAL A 22 2.32 6.34 -25.08
C VAL A 22 1.23 6.06 -26.10
N LYS A 23 0.37 5.08 -25.87
CA LYS A 23 -0.75 4.69 -26.75
C LYS A 23 -2.07 5.40 -26.40
N GLY A 24 -2.27 5.80 -25.16
CA GLY A 24 -3.49 6.50 -24.74
C GLY A 24 -3.73 6.53 -23.24
N ILE A 25 -4.86 7.15 -22.84
CA ILE A 25 -5.40 7.08 -21.48
C ILE A 25 -6.73 6.34 -21.52
N GLU A 26 -6.87 5.32 -20.66
CA GLU A 26 -8.10 4.56 -20.51
C GLU A 26 -8.53 4.48 -19.06
N LYS A 27 -9.84 4.31 -18.84
CA LYS A 27 -10.34 3.94 -17.51
C LYS A 27 -9.93 2.52 -17.19
N ARG A 28 -9.17 2.33 -16.10
CA ARG A 28 -8.77 1.01 -15.60
C ARG A 28 -9.11 0.88 -14.13
N LEU A 29 -9.35 -0.36 -13.71
CA LEU A 29 -9.58 -0.67 -12.31
C LEU A 29 -8.26 -0.48 -11.54
N THR A 30 -8.28 0.39 -10.53
CA THR A 30 -7.12 0.63 -9.65
C THR A 30 -7.02 -0.43 -8.56
N ALA A 31 -5.88 -0.50 -7.86
CA ALA A 31 -5.68 -1.41 -6.74
C ALA A 31 -6.68 -1.20 -5.58
N VAL A 32 -7.28 -0.01 -5.49
CA VAL A 32 -8.33 0.30 -4.50
C VAL A 32 -9.74 -0.08 -4.96
N GLY A 33 -9.88 -0.76 -6.12
CA GLY A 33 -11.18 -1.23 -6.63
C GLY A 33 -12.06 -0.14 -7.27
N ALA A 34 -11.52 1.05 -7.54
CA ALA A 34 -12.21 2.13 -8.25
C ALA A 34 -11.67 2.27 -9.68
N MET A 35 -12.52 2.73 -10.61
CA MET A 35 -12.08 3.06 -11.96
C MET A 35 -11.25 4.35 -11.91
N GLY A 36 -9.97 4.26 -12.25
CA GLY A 36 -9.03 5.37 -12.36
C GLY A 36 -8.52 5.55 -13.78
N ASP A 37 -7.96 6.71 -14.06
CA ASP A 37 -7.38 7.01 -15.35
C ASP A 37 -5.95 6.45 -15.43
N ALA A 38 -5.67 5.63 -16.45
CA ALA A 38 -4.41 4.92 -16.64
C ALA A 38 -3.74 5.35 -17.96
N ILE A 39 -2.46 5.70 -17.87
CA ILE A 39 -1.63 5.98 -19.06
C ILE A 39 -1.14 4.67 -19.63
N ILE A 40 -1.39 4.43 -20.92
CA ILE A 40 -0.94 3.23 -21.64
C ILE A 40 0.37 3.55 -22.36
N ILE A 41 1.41 2.79 -22.01
CA ILE A 41 2.73 2.95 -22.62
C ILE A 41 3.12 1.63 -23.32
N GLU A 42 3.39 1.67 -24.60
CA GLU A 42 3.98 0.57 -25.34
C GLU A 42 5.50 0.61 -25.12
N ASN A 43 6.01 -0.40 -24.42
CA ASN A 43 7.40 -0.51 -24.02
C ASN A 43 8.30 -0.79 -25.24
N ASP A 44 9.42 -0.07 -25.41
CA ASP A 44 10.37 -0.28 -26.53
C ASP A 44 11.44 -1.36 -26.21
N GLY A 45 11.44 -1.90 -25.02
CA GLY A 45 12.37 -2.94 -24.57
C GLY A 45 13.80 -2.48 -24.29
N LEU A 46 14.12 -1.19 -24.46
CA LEU A 46 15.49 -0.70 -24.30
C LEU A 46 15.87 -0.40 -22.84
N TYR A 47 14.89 -0.17 -21.96
CA TYR A 47 15.07 0.16 -20.54
C TYR A 47 16.18 1.21 -20.28
N GLU A 48 16.36 2.16 -21.22
CA GLU A 48 17.35 3.21 -21.09
C GLU A 48 17.00 4.14 -19.93
N SER A 49 17.97 4.35 -19.09
CA SER A 49 17.87 5.16 -17.87
C SER A 49 18.59 6.50 -18.06
N VAL A 50 18.06 7.57 -17.47
CA VAL A 50 18.77 8.85 -17.46
C VAL A 50 19.96 8.76 -16.50
N GLU A 51 21.18 9.11 -16.95
CA GLU A 51 22.36 9.18 -16.10
C GLU A 51 22.27 10.34 -15.09
N TYR A 52 22.57 10.06 -13.84
CA TYR A 52 22.60 11.04 -12.76
C TYR A 52 23.97 11.09 -12.08
N ALA A 53 24.52 12.28 -11.86
CA ALA A 53 25.72 12.46 -11.07
C ALA A 53 25.43 12.30 -9.57
N PRO A 54 26.12 11.42 -8.82
CA PRO A 54 25.87 11.23 -7.41
C PRO A 54 26.21 12.50 -6.61
N ALA A 55 25.30 12.96 -5.74
CA ALA A 55 25.56 14.00 -4.76
C ALA A 55 25.71 13.34 -3.39
N LYS A 56 26.66 13.80 -2.56
CA LYS A 56 26.77 13.32 -1.18
C LYS A 56 25.57 13.82 -0.38
N LEU A 57 24.90 12.92 0.36
CA LEU A 57 23.76 13.24 1.21
C LEU A 57 24.07 14.31 2.26
N SER A 58 25.31 14.31 2.79
CA SER A 58 25.81 15.31 3.74
C SER A 58 25.75 16.75 3.24
N ASP A 59 25.64 16.97 1.93
CA ASP A 59 25.71 18.27 1.29
C ASP A 59 24.31 18.83 0.94
N LEU A 60 23.24 18.07 1.25
CA LEU A 60 21.86 18.44 0.94
C LEU A 60 21.19 19.17 2.09
N SER A 61 20.57 20.31 1.78
CA SER A 61 19.65 20.96 2.72
C SER A 61 18.36 20.13 2.90
N LYS A 62 17.62 20.40 3.98
CA LYS A 62 16.31 19.77 4.20
C LYS A 62 15.36 20.01 3.01
N GLU A 63 15.37 21.21 2.47
CA GLU A 63 14.57 21.61 1.31
C GLU A 63 14.95 20.78 0.07
N ASP A 64 16.26 20.55 -0.16
CA ASP A 64 16.74 19.73 -1.29
C ASP A 64 16.35 18.26 -1.13
N ILE A 65 16.42 17.72 0.11
CA ILE A 65 15.94 16.35 0.42
C ILE A 65 14.45 16.22 0.08
N LEU A 66 13.62 17.14 0.58
CA LEU A 66 12.17 17.11 0.33
C LEU A 66 11.85 17.24 -1.15
N LYS A 67 12.53 18.12 -1.85
CA LYS A 67 12.38 18.34 -3.29
C LYS A 67 12.73 17.07 -4.08
N ARG A 68 13.87 16.42 -3.79
CA ARG A 68 14.27 15.17 -4.46
C ARG A 68 13.29 14.02 -4.20
N ILE A 69 12.79 13.89 -2.96
CA ILE A 69 11.76 12.89 -2.63
C ILE A 69 10.47 13.15 -3.41
N GLN A 70 10.08 14.41 -3.57
CA GLN A 70 8.92 14.82 -4.35
C GLN A 70 9.13 14.54 -5.84
N GLU A 71 10.24 15.01 -6.41
CA GLU A 71 10.60 14.81 -7.81
C GLU A 71 10.77 13.32 -8.14
N GLY A 72 11.36 12.52 -7.24
CA GLY A 72 11.46 11.07 -7.36
C GLY A 72 10.12 10.33 -7.27
N GLY A 73 9.02 11.02 -7.06
CA GLY A 73 7.69 10.39 -7.04
C GLY A 73 7.45 9.47 -5.86
N VAL A 74 8.15 9.66 -4.74
CA VAL A 74 8.07 8.76 -3.58
C VAL A 74 6.77 8.97 -2.81
N VAL A 75 5.97 7.91 -2.74
CA VAL A 75 4.71 7.83 -1.99
C VAL A 75 4.70 6.61 -1.08
N GLY A 76 3.77 6.56 -0.14
CA GLY A 76 3.59 5.39 0.74
C GLY A 76 3.27 4.13 -0.05
N GLN A 77 4.12 3.11 0.02
CA GLN A 77 4.03 1.87 -0.76
C GLN A 77 3.08 0.82 -0.16
N GLY A 78 2.64 1.01 1.07
CA GLY A 78 1.83 0.03 1.82
C GLY A 78 0.43 0.49 2.18
N GLY A 79 -0.18 1.40 1.42
CA GLY A 79 -1.52 1.90 1.78
C GLY A 79 -2.11 2.83 0.73
N ALA A 80 -2.58 3.99 1.17
CA ALA A 80 -3.26 4.97 0.31
C ALA A 80 -2.32 5.78 -0.62
N GLY A 81 -1.02 5.49 -0.64
CA GLY A 81 -0.06 6.20 -1.47
C GLY A 81 0.20 7.64 -1.03
N PHE A 82 0.21 7.93 0.27
CA PHE A 82 0.41 9.29 0.76
C PHE A 82 1.80 9.82 0.39
N PRO A 83 1.93 11.04 -0.20
CA PRO A 83 3.20 11.60 -0.62
C PRO A 83 4.19 11.76 0.55
N THR A 84 5.38 11.18 0.39
CA THR A 84 6.37 11.07 1.47
C THR A 84 6.96 12.43 1.86
N HIS A 85 7.21 13.32 0.91
CA HIS A 85 7.72 14.67 1.18
C HIS A 85 6.79 15.48 2.09
N VAL A 86 5.46 15.29 1.95
CA VAL A 86 4.47 15.96 2.82
C VAL A 86 4.49 15.38 4.23
N LYS A 87 4.65 14.06 4.37
CA LYS A 87 4.79 13.41 5.68
C LYS A 87 6.05 13.88 6.42
N LEU A 88 7.12 14.23 5.68
CA LEU A 88 8.39 14.76 6.20
C LEU A 88 8.36 16.27 6.43
N SER A 89 7.27 16.96 6.09
CA SER A 89 7.07 18.39 6.30
C SER A 89 5.91 18.66 7.28
N PRO A 90 5.99 18.18 8.54
CA PRO A 90 4.94 18.40 9.51
C PRO A 90 4.85 19.90 9.85
N LYS A 91 3.64 20.38 10.15
CA LYS A 91 3.42 21.77 10.57
C LYS A 91 4.12 22.11 11.89
N GLU A 92 4.31 21.11 12.75
CA GLU A 92 4.92 21.24 14.08
C GLU A 92 6.04 20.18 14.23
N PRO A 93 7.22 20.40 13.62
CA PRO A 93 8.30 19.40 13.62
C PRO A 93 8.78 19.06 15.04
N ASP A 94 8.80 20.03 15.94
CA ASP A 94 9.27 19.86 17.33
C ASP A 94 8.41 18.88 18.15
N LYS A 95 7.24 18.48 17.63
CA LYS A 95 6.36 17.51 18.28
C LYS A 95 6.65 16.06 17.91
N ILE A 96 7.49 15.80 16.90
CA ILE A 96 7.81 14.43 16.49
C ILE A 96 8.73 13.79 17.52
N GLU A 97 8.23 12.78 18.21
CA GLU A 97 9.01 12.00 19.16
C GLU A 97 9.54 10.71 18.54
N PHE A 98 8.70 10.06 17.72
CA PHE A 98 9.00 8.75 17.16
C PHE A 98 8.79 8.72 15.65
N ILE A 99 9.72 8.09 14.93
CA ILE A 99 9.46 7.58 13.60
C ILE A 99 9.50 6.06 13.59
N ILE A 100 8.60 5.42 12.87
CA ILE A 100 8.46 3.96 12.84
C ILE A 100 8.52 3.44 11.41
N ALA A 101 9.50 2.58 11.10
CA ALA A 101 9.52 1.79 9.88
C ALA A 101 8.65 0.54 10.08
N ASN A 102 7.58 0.42 9.31
CA ASN A 102 6.64 -0.70 9.39
C ASN A 102 7.11 -1.88 8.52
N CYS A 103 7.68 -2.90 9.17
CA CYS A 103 8.02 -4.21 8.59
C CYS A 103 7.15 -5.34 9.16
N ALA A 104 5.94 -5.03 9.65
CA ALA A 104 5.10 -6.03 10.32
C ALA A 104 4.41 -7.03 9.37
N GLU A 105 4.26 -6.70 8.08
CA GLU A 105 3.60 -7.54 7.06
C GLU A 105 2.38 -8.27 7.60
N CYS A 106 1.32 -7.51 7.94
CA CYS A 106 0.17 -8.12 8.59
C CYS A 106 -0.75 -8.91 7.65
N GLU A 107 -0.70 -8.69 6.33
CA GLU A 107 -1.48 -9.48 5.38
C GLU A 107 -0.89 -10.89 5.24
N PRO A 108 -1.71 -11.97 5.41
CA PRO A 108 -1.25 -13.34 5.24
C PRO A 108 -0.57 -13.58 3.89
N LEU A 109 0.38 -14.51 3.85
CA LEU A 109 1.18 -14.94 2.70
C LEU A 109 2.21 -13.93 2.19
N LEU A 110 2.16 -12.64 2.56
CA LEU A 110 3.10 -11.64 2.06
C LEU A 110 4.42 -11.69 2.81
N ARG A 111 5.53 -11.49 2.06
CA ARG A 111 6.91 -11.58 2.58
C ARG A 111 7.84 -10.53 1.98
N LEU A 112 7.32 -9.59 1.17
CA LEU A 112 8.13 -8.67 0.37
C LEU A 112 8.94 -7.68 1.22
N HIS A 113 8.36 -7.13 2.28
CA HIS A 113 9.01 -6.09 3.08
C HIS A 113 10.15 -6.65 3.94
N ARG A 114 9.99 -7.87 4.51
CA ARG A 114 11.06 -8.51 5.26
C ARG A 114 12.21 -8.94 4.34
N GLN A 115 11.91 -9.50 3.15
CA GLN A 115 12.93 -9.85 2.16
C GLN A 115 13.71 -8.62 1.69
N LEU A 116 13.01 -7.49 1.47
CA LEU A 116 13.64 -6.21 1.14
C LEU A 116 14.55 -5.73 2.27
N LEU A 117 14.06 -5.78 3.52
CA LEU A 117 14.85 -5.36 4.68
C LEU A 117 16.02 -6.30 4.96
N GLU A 118 15.91 -7.60 4.70
CA GLU A 118 17.03 -8.54 4.77
C GLU A 118 18.13 -8.20 3.77
N LYS A 119 17.75 -7.89 2.53
CA LYS A 119 18.71 -7.64 1.44
C LYS A 119 19.34 -6.25 1.52
N TYR A 120 18.61 -5.24 1.92
CA TYR A 120 18.99 -3.82 1.91
C TYR A 120 18.95 -3.19 3.31
N ALA A 121 19.32 -3.95 4.35
CA ALA A 121 19.26 -3.48 5.73
C ALA A 121 20.06 -2.20 5.94
N LYS A 122 21.26 -2.10 5.37
CA LYS A 122 22.13 -0.93 5.53
C LYS A 122 21.51 0.31 4.90
N GLU A 123 21.11 0.22 3.64
CA GLU A 123 20.53 1.32 2.87
C GLU A 123 19.24 1.85 3.54
N ILE A 124 18.41 0.93 4.03
CA ILE A 124 17.14 1.27 4.69
C ILE A 124 17.39 1.91 6.06
N ILE A 125 18.28 1.36 6.87
CA ILE A 125 18.53 1.87 8.22
C ILE A 125 19.26 3.21 8.17
N ASP A 126 20.30 3.35 7.34
CA ASP A 126 21.02 4.61 7.15
C ASP A 126 20.05 5.73 6.69
N THR A 127 19.19 5.41 5.74
CA THR A 127 18.18 6.37 5.25
C THR A 127 17.12 6.68 6.30
N PHE A 128 16.71 5.69 7.08
CA PHE A 128 15.68 5.90 8.09
C PHE A 128 16.20 6.68 9.29
N HIS A 129 17.47 6.49 9.66
CA HIS A 129 18.18 7.34 10.60
C HIS A 129 18.20 8.81 10.11
N MET A 130 18.63 9.04 8.87
CA MET A 130 18.64 10.38 8.25
C MET A 130 17.23 11.02 8.21
N ILE A 131 16.19 10.24 7.92
CA ILE A 131 14.79 10.71 8.01
C ILE A 131 14.48 11.17 9.44
N GLY A 132 14.92 10.40 10.46
CA GLY A 132 14.76 10.76 11.88
C GLY A 132 15.38 12.12 12.20
N GLU A 133 16.62 12.32 11.78
CA GLU A 133 17.33 13.62 11.94
C GLU A 133 16.58 14.75 11.21
N THR A 134 16.14 14.51 9.97
CA THR A 134 15.45 15.52 9.14
C THR A 134 14.16 16.04 9.79
N VAL A 135 13.42 15.17 10.50
CA VAL A 135 12.18 15.54 11.21
C VAL A 135 12.38 15.84 12.69
N GLY A 136 13.59 15.71 13.23
CA GLY A 136 13.90 15.94 14.63
C GLY A 136 13.33 14.89 15.59
N ALA A 137 13.17 13.65 15.14
CA ALA A 137 12.67 12.55 15.95
C ALA A 137 13.66 12.17 17.07
N LYS A 138 13.12 11.83 18.25
CA LYS A 138 13.95 11.40 19.40
C LYS A 138 14.37 9.92 19.28
N GLU A 139 13.49 9.10 18.72
CA GLU A 139 13.72 7.66 18.52
C GLU A 139 13.29 7.22 17.13
N VAL A 140 14.06 6.29 16.57
CA VAL A 140 13.84 5.63 15.31
C VAL A 140 13.53 4.16 15.58
N ILE A 141 12.35 3.70 15.21
CA ILE A 141 11.87 2.36 15.55
C ILE A 141 11.69 1.51 14.29
N ILE A 142 12.27 0.32 14.27
CA ILE A 142 11.98 -0.68 13.24
C ILE A 142 10.93 -1.64 13.81
N GLY A 143 9.68 -1.49 13.39
CA GLY A 143 8.56 -2.35 13.80
C GLY A 143 8.57 -3.66 13.03
N ILE A 144 8.93 -4.77 13.70
CA ILE A 144 9.14 -6.08 13.08
C ILE A 144 8.60 -7.20 13.95
N LYS A 145 8.08 -8.27 13.37
CA LYS A 145 7.60 -9.42 14.11
C LYS A 145 8.75 -10.27 14.68
N LYS A 146 8.60 -10.74 15.91
CA LYS A 146 9.56 -11.60 16.61
C LYS A 146 9.94 -12.85 15.82
N ALA A 147 9.01 -13.37 15.01
CA ALA A 147 9.20 -14.55 14.17
C ALA A 147 10.17 -14.35 12.99
N TYR A 148 10.51 -13.10 12.63
CA TYR A 148 11.36 -12.79 11.47
C TYR A 148 12.84 -12.74 11.87
N THR A 149 13.37 -13.89 12.30
CA THR A 149 14.73 -14.00 12.89
C THR A 149 15.82 -13.54 11.93
N ALA A 150 15.81 -13.98 10.67
CA ALA A 150 16.80 -13.59 9.66
C ALA A 150 16.77 -12.06 9.41
N THR A 151 15.58 -11.48 9.29
CA THR A 151 15.40 -10.03 9.13
C THR A 151 15.91 -9.27 10.36
N ILE A 152 15.64 -9.78 11.58
CA ILE A 152 16.12 -9.18 12.83
C ILE A 152 17.65 -9.21 12.89
N GLU A 153 18.28 -10.29 12.48
CA GLU A 153 19.74 -10.42 12.44
C GLU A 153 20.36 -9.44 11.44
N ALA A 154 19.80 -9.31 10.23
CA ALA A 154 20.24 -8.35 9.25
C ALA A 154 20.14 -6.89 9.78
N VAL A 155 19.04 -6.55 10.46
CA VAL A 155 18.87 -5.22 11.08
C VAL A 155 19.88 -5.00 12.20
N LYS A 156 20.09 -5.97 13.09
CA LYS A 156 21.05 -5.87 14.20
C LYS A 156 22.49 -5.69 13.72
N ALA A 157 22.86 -6.27 12.59
CA ALA A 157 24.20 -6.12 12.01
C ALA A 157 24.54 -4.67 11.65
N VAL A 158 23.52 -3.84 11.39
CA VAL A 158 23.68 -2.43 10.97
C VAL A 158 23.36 -1.45 12.11
N MET A 159 22.26 -1.69 12.84
CA MET A 159 21.71 -0.71 13.78
C MET A 159 22.65 -0.34 14.94
N GLY A 160 23.66 -1.16 15.24
CA GLY A 160 24.63 -0.87 16.29
C GLY A 160 25.44 0.42 16.09
N GLN A 161 25.42 1.01 14.90
CA GLN A 161 26.04 2.29 14.56
C GLN A 161 25.17 3.51 14.98
N TYR A 162 23.89 3.29 15.28
CA TYR A 162 22.89 4.32 15.53
C TYR A 162 22.18 4.08 16.87
N PRO A 163 22.63 4.74 17.97
CA PRO A 163 22.09 4.51 19.33
C PRO A 163 20.59 4.78 19.48
N GLU A 164 20.04 5.70 18.65
CA GLU A 164 18.63 6.08 18.66
C GLU A 164 17.74 5.09 17.89
N VAL A 165 18.34 4.16 17.12
CA VAL A 165 17.60 3.14 16.37
C VAL A 165 17.35 1.92 17.24
N ARG A 166 16.08 1.55 17.42
CA ARG A 166 15.71 0.34 18.16
C ARG A 166 14.71 -0.53 17.42
N LEU A 167 14.67 -1.81 17.82
CA LEU A 167 13.65 -2.76 17.36
C LEU A 167 12.36 -2.58 18.16
N GLY A 168 11.22 -2.45 17.46
CA GLY A 168 9.88 -2.61 17.99
C GLY A 168 9.40 -4.02 17.71
N LEU A 169 9.61 -4.96 18.65
CA LEU A 169 9.30 -6.38 18.46
C LEU A 169 7.80 -6.65 18.64
N LEU A 170 7.15 -7.14 17.59
CA LEU A 170 5.72 -7.41 17.52
C LEU A 170 5.42 -8.92 17.61
N ASP A 171 4.26 -9.26 18.12
CA ASP A 171 3.74 -10.62 18.07
C ASP A 171 3.26 -11.00 16.66
N GLU A 172 3.20 -12.32 16.37
CA GLU A 172 2.72 -12.87 15.11
C GLU A 172 1.17 -12.86 15.07
N VAL A 173 0.59 -11.66 15.07
CA VAL A 173 -0.86 -11.43 15.11
C VAL A 173 -1.33 -10.52 13.99
N TYR A 174 -2.62 -10.56 13.69
CA TYR A 174 -3.27 -9.64 12.76
C TYR A 174 -4.18 -8.66 13.53
N PRO A 175 -4.15 -7.36 13.22
CA PRO A 175 -3.32 -6.64 12.26
C PRO A 175 -2.14 -5.88 12.92
N ALA A 176 -1.04 -6.57 13.22
CA ALA A 176 0.13 -5.95 13.86
C ALA A 176 0.69 -4.73 13.11
N GLY A 177 0.53 -4.69 11.77
CA GLY A 177 0.98 -3.60 10.90
C GLY A 177 -0.08 -2.51 10.65
N ASP A 178 -1.27 -2.57 11.27
CA ASP A 178 -2.18 -1.43 11.29
C ASP A 178 -1.49 -0.25 11.99
N GLU A 179 -1.45 0.91 11.36
CA GLU A 179 -0.67 2.07 11.80
C GLU A 179 -0.92 2.43 13.29
N VAL A 180 -2.19 2.43 13.72
CA VAL A 180 -2.55 2.77 15.11
C VAL A 180 -2.21 1.65 16.08
N VAL A 181 -2.36 0.39 15.65
CA VAL A 181 -1.96 -0.79 16.44
C VAL A 181 -0.43 -0.81 16.61
N LEU A 182 0.30 -0.62 15.51
CA LEU A 182 1.76 -0.58 15.50
C LEU A 182 2.31 0.51 16.44
N ILE A 183 1.74 1.71 16.39
CA ILE A 183 2.12 2.81 17.28
C ILE A 183 1.94 2.40 18.74
N TYR A 184 0.78 1.85 19.09
CA TYR A 184 0.54 1.41 20.45
C TYR A 184 1.51 0.31 20.90
N GLU A 185 1.72 -0.72 20.08
CA GLU A 185 2.63 -1.83 20.43
C GLU A 185 4.09 -1.38 20.61
N THR A 186 4.53 -0.37 19.85
CA THR A 186 5.93 0.05 19.86
C THR A 186 6.23 1.22 20.80
N THR A 187 5.24 2.06 21.09
CA THR A 187 5.41 3.31 21.88
C THR A 187 4.50 3.44 23.09
N GLY A 188 3.47 2.60 23.21
CA GLY A 188 2.40 2.75 24.23
C GLY A 188 1.42 3.89 23.95
N LYS A 189 1.62 4.70 22.90
CA LYS A 189 0.75 5.85 22.58
C LYS A 189 -0.53 5.40 21.91
N VAL A 190 -1.66 5.96 22.31
CA VAL A 190 -2.96 5.75 21.65
C VAL A 190 -3.24 6.92 20.74
N VAL A 191 -3.39 6.65 19.45
CA VAL A 191 -3.86 7.67 18.49
C VAL A 191 -5.37 7.82 18.66
N ARG A 192 -5.84 9.07 18.84
CA ARG A 192 -7.29 9.33 19.01
C ARG A 192 -8.11 8.83 17.82
N PRO A 193 -9.39 8.47 18.01
CA PRO A 193 -10.27 8.05 16.92
C PRO A 193 -10.33 9.09 15.79
N GLY A 194 -10.05 8.66 14.56
CA GLY A 194 -10.03 9.55 13.39
C GLY A 194 -8.88 10.57 13.36
N GLY A 195 -7.97 10.53 14.34
CA GLY A 195 -6.75 11.36 14.37
C GLY A 195 -5.66 10.84 13.44
N LEU A 196 -4.71 11.72 13.16
CA LEU A 196 -3.49 11.37 12.42
C LEU A 196 -2.38 10.98 13.41
N PRO A 197 -1.52 10.00 13.11
CA PRO A 197 -0.36 9.64 13.93
C PRO A 197 0.51 10.83 14.33
N ILE A 198 0.69 11.78 13.42
CA ILE A 198 1.48 12.99 13.62
C ILE A 198 0.96 13.86 14.78
N GLU A 199 -0.35 13.83 15.05
CA GLU A 199 -0.96 14.55 16.19
C GLU A 199 -0.53 13.96 17.55
N SER A 200 -0.11 12.69 17.54
CA SER A 200 0.44 11.98 18.71
C SER A 200 1.98 11.99 18.75
N GLY A 201 2.62 12.79 17.90
CA GLY A 201 4.07 12.87 17.81
C GLY A 201 4.74 11.67 17.15
N VAL A 202 4.03 10.94 16.28
CA VAL A 202 4.54 9.74 15.63
C VAL A 202 4.37 9.82 14.12
N ALA A 203 5.40 9.43 13.35
CA ALA A 203 5.29 9.25 11.90
C ALA A 203 5.65 7.80 11.53
N VAL A 204 4.78 7.13 10.75
CA VAL A 204 4.97 5.74 10.35
C VAL A 204 5.28 5.68 8.86
N PHE A 205 6.32 4.93 8.48
CA PHE A 205 6.74 4.72 7.10
C PHE A 205 6.76 3.22 6.78
N ASN A 206 6.33 2.85 5.59
CA ASN A 206 6.53 1.48 5.10
C ASN A 206 8.00 1.28 4.72
N VAL A 207 8.56 0.10 4.94
CA VAL A 207 9.97 -0.24 4.66
C VAL A 207 10.33 0.02 3.19
N GLU A 208 9.48 -0.36 2.25
CA GLU A 208 9.72 -0.12 0.82
C GLU A 208 9.68 1.38 0.47
N THR A 209 8.88 2.16 1.20
CA THR A 209 8.90 3.63 1.06
C THR A 209 10.26 4.20 1.46
N VAL A 210 10.84 3.72 2.58
CA VAL A 210 12.17 4.15 3.03
C VAL A 210 13.24 3.77 2.00
N TYR A 211 13.17 2.56 1.44
CA TYR A 211 14.08 2.12 0.37
C TYR A 211 13.94 2.98 -0.90
N ASN A 212 12.74 3.39 -1.26
CA ASN A 212 12.53 4.30 -2.39
C ASN A 212 13.02 5.74 -2.09
N VAL A 213 13.02 6.17 -0.83
CA VAL A 213 13.71 7.42 -0.43
C VAL A 213 15.21 7.28 -0.65
N TYR A 214 15.83 6.15 -0.23
CA TYR A 214 17.23 5.86 -0.52
C TYR A 214 17.53 5.95 -2.02
N ARG A 215 16.76 5.26 -2.86
CA ARG A 215 16.94 5.29 -4.33
C ARG A 215 16.84 6.70 -4.89
N ALA A 216 15.83 7.46 -4.47
CA ALA A 216 15.64 8.83 -4.94
C ALA A 216 16.78 9.78 -4.53
N LEU A 217 17.35 9.62 -3.34
CA LEU A 217 18.40 10.50 -2.81
C LEU A 217 19.80 10.08 -3.28
N ASN A 218 20.14 8.78 -3.16
CA ASN A 218 21.48 8.26 -3.40
C ASN A 218 21.71 7.83 -4.84
N GLU A 219 20.72 7.16 -5.43
CA GLU A 219 20.79 6.63 -6.80
C GLU A 219 20.14 7.57 -7.82
N LYS A 220 19.42 8.60 -7.33
CA LYS A 220 18.56 9.49 -8.14
C LYS A 220 17.56 8.73 -9.02
N THR A 221 17.20 7.54 -8.61
CA THR A 221 16.22 6.69 -9.27
C THR A 221 14.82 7.02 -8.75
N PRO A 222 13.89 7.47 -9.59
CA PRO A 222 12.51 7.72 -9.20
C PRO A 222 11.74 6.40 -8.96
N VAL A 223 10.54 6.51 -8.41
CA VAL A 223 9.63 5.35 -8.25
C VAL A 223 9.04 4.99 -9.61
N GLU A 224 9.69 4.09 -10.31
CA GLU A 224 9.35 3.59 -11.65
C GLU A 224 8.99 2.10 -11.65
N ASP A 225 9.33 1.40 -10.58
CA ASP A 225 9.07 -0.01 -10.39
C ASP A 225 8.36 -0.28 -9.05
N LYS A 226 7.89 -1.50 -8.89
CA LYS A 226 7.20 -1.96 -7.69
C LYS A 226 7.54 -3.41 -7.39
N LEU A 227 7.78 -3.71 -6.09
CA LEU A 227 7.83 -5.09 -5.61
C LEU A 227 6.42 -5.65 -5.49
N VAL A 228 6.19 -6.81 -6.12
CA VAL A 228 4.89 -7.48 -6.12
C VAL A 228 5.09 -8.95 -5.76
N SER A 229 4.39 -9.44 -4.73
CA SER A 229 4.33 -10.88 -4.43
C SER A 229 3.22 -11.53 -5.24
N VAL A 230 3.54 -12.61 -5.96
CA VAL A 230 2.60 -13.45 -6.70
C VAL A 230 2.51 -14.79 -5.99
N VAL A 231 1.33 -15.11 -5.43
CA VAL A 231 1.16 -16.23 -4.51
C VAL A 231 -0.15 -16.98 -4.73
N ALA A 232 -0.32 -18.09 -4.05
CA ALA A 232 -1.45 -19.02 -4.03
C ALA A 232 -1.48 -19.94 -5.24
N GLU A 233 -2.51 -19.95 -6.10
CA GLU A 233 -2.69 -20.87 -7.23
C GLU A 233 -1.82 -20.49 -8.43
N VAL A 234 -0.50 -20.45 -8.21
CA VAL A 234 0.52 -20.27 -9.23
C VAL A 234 1.57 -21.38 -9.12
N GLU A 235 2.24 -21.70 -10.23
CA GLU A 235 3.22 -22.79 -10.30
C GLU A 235 4.37 -22.54 -9.30
N HIS A 236 4.98 -21.35 -9.37
CA HIS A 236 6.13 -20.95 -8.55
C HIS A 236 5.84 -19.60 -7.88
N PRO A 237 5.34 -19.58 -6.63
CA PRO A 237 5.19 -18.31 -5.90
C PRO A 237 6.51 -17.53 -5.88
N ILE A 238 6.43 -16.21 -6.16
CA ILE A 238 7.61 -15.36 -6.33
C ILE A 238 7.30 -13.94 -5.84
N THR A 239 8.33 -13.23 -5.40
CA THR A 239 8.28 -11.77 -5.21
C THR A 239 9.17 -11.14 -6.26
N VAL A 240 8.60 -10.32 -7.15
CA VAL A 240 9.32 -9.76 -8.31
C VAL A 240 9.30 -8.25 -8.27
N ARG A 241 10.35 -7.62 -8.81
CA ARG A 241 10.39 -6.19 -9.09
C ARG A 241 9.95 -5.96 -10.53
N VAL A 242 8.81 -5.33 -10.73
CA VAL A 242 8.24 -5.08 -12.06
C VAL A 242 8.05 -3.59 -12.31
N PRO A 243 8.16 -3.13 -13.57
CA PRO A 243 7.82 -1.76 -13.93
C PRO A 243 6.37 -1.42 -13.54
N ILE A 244 6.15 -0.21 -13.05
CA ILE A 244 4.81 0.30 -12.79
C ILE A 244 4.05 0.38 -14.14
N GLY A 245 2.82 -0.15 -14.16
CA GLY A 245 2.01 -0.22 -15.36
C GLY A 245 1.99 -1.60 -16.02
N THR A 246 2.82 -2.54 -15.59
CA THR A 246 2.78 -3.94 -16.09
C THR A 246 1.41 -4.58 -15.81
N PRO A 247 0.76 -5.20 -16.81
CA PRO A 247 -0.50 -5.92 -16.61
C PRO A 247 -0.34 -7.06 -15.61
N LEU A 248 -1.34 -7.29 -14.74
CA LEU A 248 -1.28 -8.36 -13.74
C LEU A 248 -1.07 -9.74 -14.34
N GLU A 249 -1.64 -10.03 -15.52
CA GLU A 249 -1.46 -11.31 -16.20
C GLU A 249 -0.02 -11.57 -16.62
N GLU A 250 0.73 -10.52 -17.03
CA GLU A 250 2.17 -10.64 -17.32
C GLU A 250 2.97 -10.91 -16.05
N VAL A 251 2.62 -10.25 -14.95
CA VAL A 251 3.28 -10.49 -13.65
C VAL A 251 3.01 -11.92 -13.14
N VAL A 252 1.78 -12.43 -13.31
CA VAL A 252 1.42 -13.80 -12.93
C VAL A 252 2.13 -14.82 -13.84
N ALA A 253 2.38 -14.50 -15.12
CA ALA A 253 3.15 -15.37 -16.02
C ALA A 253 4.59 -15.59 -15.53
N LEU A 254 5.22 -14.61 -14.84
CA LEU A 254 6.54 -14.77 -14.22
C LEU A 254 6.55 -15.83 -13.10
N ALA A 255 5.41 -16.08 -12.48
CA ALA A 255 5.22 -17.13 -11.49
C ALA A 255 4.94 -18.53 -12.11
N GLY A 256 5.20 -18.72 -13.41
CA GLY A 256 4.90 -19.95 -14.12
C GLY A 256 3.43 -20.09 -14.57
N GLY A 257 2.63 -19.04 -14.38
CA GLY A 257 1.21 -19.03 -14.73
C GLY A 257 0.31 -19.58 -13.63
N VAL A 258 -0.98 -19.73 -13.96
CA VAL A 258 -2.02 -20.16 -13.02
C VAL A 258 -2.17 -21.69 -12.99
N THR A 259 -2.43 -22.26 -11.80
CA THR A 259 -2.62 -23.70 -11.60
C THR A 259 -4.10 -24.12 -11.49
N THR A 260 -5.02 -23.16 -11.48
CA THR A 260 -6.47 -23.43 -11.39
C THR A 260 -7.22 -22.99 -12.66
N LYS A 261 -8.29 -23.69 -13.02
CA LYS A 261 -9.07 -23.41 -14.24
C LYS A 261 -9.86 -22.10 -14.17
N ASP A 262 -10.44 -21.79 -13.00
CA ASP A 262 -11.30 -20.63 -12.77
C ASP A 262 -10.56 -19.59 -11.92
N ALA A 263 -9.38 -19.19 -12.38
CA ALA A 263 -8.52 -18.25 -11.67
C ALA A 263 -9.14 -16.86 -11.55
N VAL A 264 -9.13 -16.32 -10.35
CA VAL A 264 -9.46 -14.92 -10.06
C VAL A 264 -8.24 -14.23 -9.49
N TYR A 265 -7.85 -13.11 -10.10
CA TYR A 265 -6.80 -12.27 -9.57
C TYR A 265 -7.33 -11.42 -8.41
N PHE A 266 -6.68 -11.53 -7.26
CA PHE A 266 -7.02 -10.78 -6.07
C PHE A 266 -5.84 -9.86 -5.72
N VAL A 267 -6.05 -8.55 -5.88
CA VAL A 267 -5.00 -7.53 -5.77
C VAL A 267 -4.90 -7.02 -4.33
N GLY A 268 -3.71 -7.08 -3.77
CA GLY A 268 -3.44 -6.78 -2.36
C GLY A 268 -3.47 -8.03 -1.49
N GLY A 269 -3.49 -7.85 -0.17
CA GLY A 269 -3.55 -8.97 0.77
C GLY A 269 -4.95 -9.59 0.93
N PRO A 270 -5.06 -10.83 1.44
CA PRO A 270 -6.34 -11.56 1.50
C PRO A 270 -7.39 -10.90 2.38
N MET A 271 -7.01 -10.06 3.33
CA MET A 271 -7.92 -9.36 4.23
C MET A 271 -8.47 -8.07 3.62
N MET A 272 -7.61 -7.25 3.05
CA MET A 272 -7.96 -5.90 2.58
C MET A 272 -8.02 -5.75 1.07
N GLY A 273 -7.49 -6.68 0.30
CA GLY A 273 -7.44 -6.65 -1.17
C GLY A 273 -8.81 -6.72 -1.85
N ASN A 274 -8.79 -6.60 -3.18
CA ASN A 274 -9.98 -6.60 -4.03
C ASN A 274 -9.79 -7.49 -5.26
N ILE A 275 -10.89 -7.89 -5.88
CA ILE A 275 -10.88 -8.63 -7.15
C ILE A 275 -10.39 -7.68 -8.25
N GLY A 276 -9.39 -8.13 -9.01
CA GLY A 276 -8.82 -7.45 -10.16
C GLY A 276 -9.06 -8.18 -11.47
N THR A 277 -8.53 -7.63 -12.55
CA THR A 277 -8.55 -8.22 -13.91
C THR A 277 -7.12 -8.39 -14.42
N GLY A 278 -6.88 -9.35 -15.34
CA GLY A 278 -5.54 -9.58 -15.90
C GLY A 278 -4.93 -8.34 -16.55
N ALA A 279 -5.74 -7.55 -17.22
CA ALA A 279 -5.32 -6.29 -17.87
C ALA A 279 -5.16 -5.09 -16.91
N GLN A 280 -5.46 -5.26 -15.60
CA GLN A 280 -5.24 -4.21 -14.61
C GLN A 280 -3.74 -3.97 -14.44
N PRO A 281 -3.26 -2.69 -14.47
CA PRO A 281 -1.84 -2.41 -14.31
C PRO A 281 -1.39 -2.47 -12.84
N VAL A 282 -0.14 -2.85 -12.63
CA VAL A 282 0.58 -2.65 -11.36
C VAL A 282 0.69 -1.15 -11.09
N THR A 283 0.45 -0.74 -9.86
CA THR A 283 0.57 0.65 -9.38
C THR A 283 1.59 0.74 -8.25
N LYS A 284 1.96 1.95 -7.84
CA LYS A 284 2.85 2.21 -6.68
C LYS A 284 2.36 1.54 -5.37
N THR A 285 1.08 1.19 -5.30
CA THR A 285 0.46 0.59 -4.10
C THR A 285 0.11 -0.90 -4.26
N THR A 286 0.43 -1.51 -5.40
CA THR A 286 0.18 -2.94 -5.65
C THR A 286 1.25 -3.80 -4.97
N ASN A 287 0.95 -4.39 -3.80
CA ASN A 287 1.92 -5.20 -3.05
C ASN A 287 1.85 -6.70 -3.37
N ALA A 288 0.70 -7.18 -3.83
CA ALA A 288 0.52 -8.60 -4.10
C ALA A 288 -0.57 -8.87 -5.12
N ILE A 289 -0.43 -10.03 -5.78
CA ILE A 289 -1.44 -10.66 -6.60
C ILE A 289 -1.62 -12.08 -6.04
N LEU A 290 -2.78 -12.34 -5.43
CA LEU A 290 -3.17 -13.69 -5.06
C LEU A 290 -4.01 -14.26 -6.19
N VAL A 291 -3.63 -15.43 -6.70
CA VAL A 291 -4.46 -16.17 -7.64
C VAL A 291 -5.27 -17.18 -6.85
N LEU A 292 -6.60 -17.03 -6.83
CA LEU A 292 -7.48 -17.90 -6.08
C LEU A 292 -8.56 -18.50 -7.00
N PRO A 293 -9.05 -19.71 -6.71
CA PRO A 293 -10.19 -20.26 -7.43
C PRO A 293 -11.43 -19.39 -7.20
N LYS A 294 -12.30 -19.31 -8.19
CA LYS A 294 -13.53 -18.51 -8.13
C LYS A 294 -14.44 -18.90 -6.97
N ASP A 295 -14.47 -20.18 -6.60
CA ASP A 295 -15.26 -20.71 -5.49
C ASP A 295 -14.61 -20.53 -4.12
N HIS A 296 -13.35 -20.04 -4.05
CA HIS A 296 -12.68 -19.77 -2.79
C HIS A 296 -13.49 -18.77 -1.96
N HIS A 297 -13.66 -19.06 -0.66
CA HIS A 297 -14.58 -18.27 0.18
C HIS A 297 -14.21 -16.77 0.29
N ILE A 298 -12.94 -16.39 0.16
CA ILE A 298 -12.50 -14.98 0.11
C ILE A 298 -13.13 -14.32 -1.13
N ILE A 299 -13.03 -14.95 -2.30
CA ILE A 299 -13.63 -14.45 -3.55
C ILE A 299 -15.15 -14.38 -3.41
N GLN A 300 -15.77 -15.46 -2.93
CA GLN A 300 -17.22 -15.50 -2.73
C GLN A 300 -17.72 -14.43 -1.75
N LYS A 301 -16.94 -14.11 -0.72
CA LYS A 301 -17.24 -12.99 0.21
C LYS A 301 -17.24 -11.63 -0.52
N LYS A 302 -16.26 -11.39 -1.38
CA LYS A 302 -16.15 -10.12 -2.13
C LYS A 302 -17.22 -9.98 -3.21
N LEU A 303 -17.70 -11.06 -3.78
CA LEU A 303 -18.77 -11.08 -4.80
C LEU A 303 -20.16 -10.89 -4.22
N LYS A 304 -20.34 -11.07 -2.90
CA LYS A 304 -21.65 -10.91 -2.25
C LYS A 304 -22.17 -9.48 -2.35
N LYS A 305 -23.49 -9.37 -2.52
CA LYS A 305 -24.20 -8.09 -2.51
C LYS A 305 -24.59 -7.71 -1.08
N ASN A 306 -24.26 -6.49 -0.65
CA ASN A 306 -24.59 -5.97 0.67
C ASN A 306 -26.08 -6.03 1.02
N SER A 307 -26.96 -5.83 0.04
CA SER A 307 -28.42 -5.94 0.24
C SER A 307 -28.87 -7.35 0.66
N ILE A 308 -28.19 -8.40 0.18
CA ILE A 308 -28.41 -9.78 0.59
C ILE A 308 -27.85 -10.02 1.99
N ASP A 309 -26.65 -9.53 2.25
CA ASP A 309 -25.99 -9.70 3.55
C ASP A 309 -26.74 -8.93 4.66
N MET A 310 -27.36 -7.79 4.35
CA MET A 310 -28.23 -7.08 5.28
C MET A 310 -29.46 -7.91 5.68
N LYS A 311 -30.15 -8.55 4.71
CA LYS A 311 -31.29 -9.44 4.98
C LYS A 311 -30.86 -10.66 5.81
N ARG A 312 -29.69 -11.25 5.48
CA ARG A 312 -29.12 -12.36 6.27
C ARG A 312 -28.78 -11.92 7.69
N ALA A 313 -28.21 -10.72 7.85
CA ALA A 313 -27.90 -10.18 9.16
C ALA A 313 -29.13 -9.99 10.03
N ALA A 314 -30.23 -9.50 9.46
CA ALA A 314 -31.53 -9.36 10.17
C ALA A 314 -32.06 -10.73 10.65
N ALA A 315 -31.83 -11.81 9.90
CA ALA A 315 -32.32 -13.16 10.24
C ALA A 315 -31.38 -13.93 11.18
N CYS A 316 -30.04 -13.75 11.07
CA CYS A 316 -29.07 -14.67 11.68
C CYS A 316 -28.12 -14.01 12.67
N CYS A 317 -28.09 -12.67 12.82
CA CYS A 317 -27.20 -12.02 13.76
C CYS A 317 -27.65 -12.30 15.20
N CYS A 318 -26.93 -13.14 15.91
CA CYS A 318 -27.25 -13.53 17.30
C CYS A 318 -26.61 -12.60 18.36
N GLN A 319 -26.06 -11.46 17.97
CA GLN A 319 -25.47 -10.46 18.89
C GLN A 319 -24.40 -11.05 19.84
N CYS A 320 -23.61 -12.00 19.35
CA CYS A 320 -22.55 -12.66 20.14
C CYS A 320 -21.36 -11.78 20.49
N THR A 321 -21.33 -10.52 20.04
CA THR A 321 -20.29 -9.49 20.24
C THR A 321 -18.90 -9.77 19.63
N MET A 322 -18.58 -10.97 19.18
CA MET A 322 -17.27 -11.36 18.68
C MET A 322 -16.66 -10.38 17.64
N CYS A 323 -17.50 -9.76 16.80
CA CYS A 323 -17.05 -8.76 15.82
C CYS A 323 -16.56 -7.46 16.46
N THR A 324 -17.02 -7.13 17.67
CA THR A 324 -16.57 -6.00 18.48
C THR A 324 -15.41 -6.39 19.37
N ASP A 325 -15.53 -7.54 20.02
CA ASP A 325 -14.54 -8.05 20.97
C ASP A 325 -13.16 -8.29 20.35
N LEU A 326 -13.10 -8.62 19.07
CA LEU A 326 -11.85 -8.79 18.32
C LEU A 326 -11.50 -7.58 17.45
N CYS A 327 -12.27 -6.50 17.51
CA CYS A 327 -11.97 -5.30 16.71
C CYS A 327 -10.74 -4.57 17.27
N PRO A 328 -9.64 -4.46 16.51
CA PRO A 328 -8.38 -3.87 17.02
C PRO A 328 -8.54 -2.39 17.39
N ARG A 329 -9.44 -1.66 16.73
CA ARG A 329 -9.73 -0.26 17.03
C ARG A 329 -10.57 -0.13 18.29
N HIS A 330 -11.57 -1.00 18.48
CA HIS A 330 -12.35 -1.05 19.73
C HIS A 330 -11.45 -1.36 20.93
N LEU A 331 -10.56 -2.34 20.78
CA LEU A 331 -9.61 -2.73 21.84
C LEU A 331 -8.59 -1.63 22.18
N LEU A 332 -8.39 -0.64 21.31
CA LEU A 332 -7.60 0.56 21.56
C LEU A 332 -8.46 1.74 22.05
N GLY A 333 -9.69 1.49 22.50
CA GLY A 333 -10.60 2.49 23.07
C GLY A 333 -11.34 3.36 22.06
N HIS A 334 -11.28 3.04 20.76
CA HIS A 334 -12.06 3.75 19.75
C HIS A 334 -13.55 3.39 19.87
N PRO A 335 -14.49 4.35 19.67
CA PRO A 335 -15.92 4.12 19.87
C PRO A 335 -16.57 3.41 18.67
N ILE A 336 -15.95 2.32 18.20
CA ILE A 336 -16.47 1.49 17.12
C ILE A 336 -16.94 0.15 17.66
N GLU A 337 -18.22 -0.16 17.48
CA GLU A 337 -18.87 -1.36 17.99
C GLU A 337 -19.65 -2.05 16.85
N PRO A 338 -18.98 -2.92 16.06
CA PRO A 338 -19.61 -3.59 14.91
C PRO A 338 -20.89 -4.35 15.26
N ASN A 339 -21.00 -4.97 16.46
CA ASN A 339 -22.22 -5.67 16.88
C ASN A 339 -23.43 -4.72 17.03
N LYS A 340 -23.24 -3.53 17.61
CA LYS A 340 -24.29 -2.52 17.75
C LYS A 340 -24.68 -1.97 16.37
N PHE A 341 -23.69 -1.69 15.51
CA PHE A 341 -23.96 -1.32 14.14
C PHE A 341 -24.82 -2.36 13.40
N MET A 342 -24.46 -3.65 13.52
CA MET A 342 -25.24 -4.72 12.89
C MET A 342 -26.69 -4.76 13.39
N LEU A 343 -26.92 -4.56 14.68
CA LEU A 343 -28.27 -4.49 15.24
C LEU A 343 -29.03 -3.27 14.70
N ALA A 344 -28.48 -2.07 14.87
CA ALA A 344 -29.13 -0.83 14.47
C ALA A 344 -29.46 -0.80 12.97
N ALA A 345 -28.50 -1.23 12.13
CA ALA A 345 -28.70 -1.26 10.68
C ALA A 345 -29.77 -2.26 10.23
N THR A 346 -29.86 -3.43 10.87
CA THR A 346 -30.87 -4.45 10.53
C THR A 346 -32.27 -4.10 11.02
N CYS A 347 -32.38 -3.49 12.21
CA CYS A 347 -33.65 -3.02 12.78
C CYS A 347 -34.06 -1.64 12.23
N LYS A 348 -33.21 -0.98 11.43
CA LYS A 348 -33.39 0.41 10.96
C LYS A 348 -33.61 1.39 12.13
N ASP A 349 -32.95 1.11 13.25
CA ASP A 349 -33.02 1.93 14.45
C ASP A 349 -32.03 3.09 14.34
N VAL A 350 -32.56 4.32 14.37
CA VAL A 350 -31.79 5.57 14.27
C VAL A 350 -31.79 6.38 15.56
N GLN A 351 -32.26 5.79 16.69
CA GLN A 351 -32.31 6.50 17.97
C GLN A 351 -30.92 6.87 18.47
N GLU A 352 -29.89 6.05 18.15
CA GLU A 352 -28.50 6.32 18.47
C GLU A 352 -27.67 6.59 17.19
N PRO A 353 -27.71 7.77 16.59
CA PRO A 353 -27.04 8.07 15.32
C PRO A 353 -25.51 7.91 15.39
N ASN A 354 -24.92 8.03 16.58
CA ASN A 354 -23.49 7.84 16.79
C ASN A 354 -23.01 6.42 16.39
N ILE A 355 -23.87 5.40 16.47
CA ILE A 355 -23.53 4.03 16.04
C ILE A 355 -23.15 4.03 14.54
N PHE A 356 -23.87 4.80 13.73
CA PHE A 356 -23.57 4.92 12.29
C PHE A 356 -22.39 5.85 12.03
N ILE A 357 -22.31 7.00 12.72
CA ILE A 357 -21.21 7.96 12.60
C ILE A 357 -19.88 7.29 12.98
N ASN A 358 -19.85 6.43 13.99
CA ASN A 358 -18.66 5.71 14.43
C ASN A 358 -18.10 4.73 13.38
N THR A 359 -18.86 4.38 12.32
CA THR A 359 -18.32 3.64 11.19
C THR A 359 -17.18 4.40 10.48
N LEU A 360 -17.12 5.73 10.61
CA LEU A 360 -16.04 6.57 10.09
C LEU A 360 -14.68 6.22 10.69
N PHE A 361 -14.64 5.66 11.89
CA PHE A 361 -13.40 5.23 12.57
C PHE A 361 -12.91 3.83 12.16
N CYS A 362 -13.68 3.09 11.34
CA CYS A 362 -13.31 1.76 10.89
C CYS A 362 -12.06 1.80 10.00
N SER A 363 -11.03 1.00 10.35
CA SER A 363 -9.82 0.81 9.53
C SER A 363 -10.01 -0.14 8.34
N SER A 364 -11.18 -0.79 8.25
CA SER A 364 -11.50 -1.79 7.21
C SER A 364 -10.59 -3.04 7.21
N CYS A 365 -9.95 -3.36 8.34
CA CYS A 365 -9.04 -4.50 8.46
C CYS A 365 -9.68 -5.88 8.18
N GLY A 366 -11.00 -5.98 8.22
CA GLY A 366 -11.71 -7.21 7.85
C GLY A 366 -11.88 -8.27 8.94
N LEU A 367 -11.28 -8.15 10.13
CA LEU A 367 -11.39 -9.16 11.19
C LEU A 367 -12.83 -9.53 11.54
N CYS A 368 -13.70 -8.53 11.73
CA CYS A 368 -15.10 -8.72 12.10
C CYS A 368 -15.90 -9.55 11.07
N GLU A 369 -15.45 -9.57 9.81
CA GLU A 369 -16.10 -10.24 8.70
C GLU A 369 -15.45 -11.57 8.32
N MET A 370 -14.12 -11.57 8.21
CA MET A 370 -13.37 -12.71 7.66
C MET A 370 -13.02 -13.74 8.74
N TYR A 371 -12.91 -13.31 10.00
CA TYR A 371 -12.49 -14.16 11.11
C TYR A 371 -13.55 -14.29 12.20
N SER A 372 -14.04 -13.16 12.76
CA SER A 372 -14.85 -13.15 13.99
C SER A 372 -16.27 -13.67 13.80
N CYS A 373 -16.91 -13.36 12.66
CA CYS A 373 -18.31 -13.73 12.46
C CYS A 373 -18.45 -15.20 12.03
N PHE A 374 -18.84 -16.08 12.98
CA PHE A 374 -19.08 -17.49 12.68
C PHE A 374 -20.37 -17.73 11.87
N GLN A 375 -21.32 -16.77 11.84
CA GLN A 375 -22.50 -16.81 10.95
C GLN A 375 -22.17 -16.41 9.51
N GLY A 376 -20.90 -16.04 9.23
CA GLY A 376 -20.47 -15.63 7.90
C GLY A 376 -21.14 -14.35 7.38
N LEU A 377 -21.57 -13.45 8.29
CA LEU A 377 -22.07 -12.12 7.94
C LEU A 377 -20.93 -11.18 7.57
N SER A 378 -21.25 -9.98 7.04
CA SER A 378 -20.28 -9.03 6.48
C SER A 378 -20.30 -7.67 7.19
N PRO A 379 -19.96 -7.59 8.51
CA PRO A 379 -20.01 -6.32 9.24
C PRO A 379 -19.13 -5.23 8.63
N ARG A 380 -17.89 -5.56 8.21
CA ARG A 380 -16.98 -4.61 7.57
C ARG A 380 -17.57 -4.03 6.28
N SER A 381 -18.09 -4.89 5.40
CA SER A 381 -18.62 -4.48 4.09
C SER A 381 -19.86 -3.58 4.26
N LEU A 382 -20.74 -3.90 5.20
CA LEU A 382 -21.89 -3.08 5.53
C LEU A 382 -21.49 -1.74 6.16
N MET A 383 -20.56 -1.74 7.12
CA MET A 383 -20.01 -0.49 7.69
C MET A 383 -19.33 0.38 6.64
N ALA A 384 -18.64 -0.23 5.67
CA ALA A 384 -17.98 0.52 4.60
C ALA A 384 -18.96 1.25 3.69
N GLU A 385 -20.13 0.65 3.40
CA GLU A 385 -21.22 1.29 2.66
C GLU A 385 -21.75 2.53 3.40
N TYR A 386 -22.03 2.40 4.70
CA TYR A 386 -22.48 3.53 5.52
C TYR A 386 -21.40 4.61 5.63
N LYS A 387 -20.15 4.23 5.86
CA LYS A 387 -19.00 5.15 5.86
C LYS A 387 -18.88 5.91 4.55
N GLY A 388 -19.07 5.23 3.41
CA GLY A 388 -19.09 5.86 2.08
C GLY A 388 -20.23 6.87 1.94
N GLY A 389 -21.44 6.49 2.34
CA GLY A 389 -22.61 7.35 2.33
C GLY A 389 -22.45 8.60 3.22
N LEU A 390 -21.94 8.44 4.43
CA LEU A 390 -21.65 9.56 5.34
C LEU A 390 -20.67 10.55 4.72
N ARG A 391 -19.57 10.05 4.13
CA ARG A 391 -18.55 10.89 3.47
C ARG A 391 -19.11 11.61 2.24
N ALA A 392 -19.90 10.93 1.43
CA ALA A 392 -20.56 11.52 0.25
C ALA A 392 -21.50 12.68 0.62
N ASN A 393 -22.09 12.63 1.83
CA ASN A 393 -22.91 13.71 2.40
C ASN A 393 -22.10 14.72 3.23
N GLY A 394 -20.78 14.75 3.12
CA GLY A 394 -19.90 15.72 3.79
C GLY A 394 -19.73 15.50 5.30
N ILE A 395 -20.23 14.39 5.85
CA ILE A 395 -20.12 14.10 7.29
C ILE A 395 -18.70 13.64 7.59
N ARG A 396 -18.03 14.38 8.46
CA ARG A 396 -16.66 14.10 8.92
C ARG A 396 -16.68 13.38 10.27
N PRO A 397 -15.63 12.57 10.58
CA PRO A 397 -15.51 11.94 11.90
C PRO A 397 -15.46 13.03 12.98
N PRO A 398 -16.25 12.89 14.07
CA PRO A 398 -16.20 13.82 15.18
C PRO A 398 -14.84 13.71 15.89
N LYS A 399 -14.40 14.82 16.52
CA LYS A 399 -13.26 14.79 17.41
C LYS A 399 -13.68 14.17 18.73
N VAL A 400 -13.18 12.99 19.01
CA VAL A 400 -13.43 12.25 20.26
C VAL A 400 -12.11 11.70 20.79
N GLU A 401 -12.02 11.53 22.10
CA GLU A 401 -10.90 10.88 22.74
C GLU A 401 -11.09 9.36 22.78
N ALA A 402 -9.99 8.62 22.77
CA ALA A 402 -10.02 7.18 22.99
C ALA A 402 -10.33 6.88 24.46
N LYS A 403 -11.11 5.83 24.71
CA LYS A 403 -11.25 5.27 26.04
C LYS A 403 -9.92 4.61 26.46
N PRO A 404 -9.66 4.42 27.78
CA PRO A 404 -8.50 3.66 28.23
C PRO A 404 -8.48 2.27 27.59
N VAL A 405 -7.28 1.80 27.23
CA VAL A 405 -7.08 0.44 26.71
C VAL A 405 -7.32 -0.56 27.82
N GLY A 406 -8.27 -1.48 27.62
CA GLY A 406 -8.58 -2.51 28.58
C GLY A 406 -7.56 -3.66 28.60
N PRO A 407 -7.39 -4.35 29.75
CA PRO A 407 -6.46 -5.48 29.89
C PRO A 407 -6.84 -6.68 29.02
N GLU A 408 -8.11 -6.81 28.63
CA GLU A 408 -8.64 -7.86 27.78
C GLU A 408 -8.02 -7.86 26.37
N ARG A 409 -7.45 -6.73 25.93
CA ARG A 409 -6.81 -6.60 24.63
C ARG A 409 -5.73 -7.66 24.39
N GLU A 410 -4.91 -7.94 25.39
CA GLU A 410 -3.81 -8.92 25.26
C GLU A 410 -4.31 -10.34 24.98
N TYR A 411 -5.50 -10.68 25.45
CA TYR A 411 -6.11 -12.01 25.28
C TYR A 411 -6.98 -12.11 24.01
N ARG A 412 -7.18 -10.99 23.27
CA ARG A 412 -8.05 -10.90 22.10
C ARG A 412 -7.29 -10.65 20.81
N LYS A 413 -5.97 -10.69 20.83
CA LYS A 413 -5.13 -10.68 19.64
C LYS A 413 -5.36 -11.94 18.81
N VAL A 414 -5.47 -11.80 17.49
CA VAL A 414 -5.73 -12.92 16.58
C VAL A 414 -4.41 -13.44 15.99
N PRO A 415 -3.96 -14.65 16.36
CA PRO A 415 -2.74 -15.24 15.80
C PRO A 415 -2.85 -15.44 14.28
N MET A 416 -1.76 -15.15 13.56
CA MET A 416 -1.69 -15.24 12.11
C MET A 416 -2.01 -16.65 11.60
N GLU A 417 -1.50 -17.68 12.25
CA GLU A 417 -1.77 -19.08 11.91
C GLU A 417 -3.26 -19.41 11.95
N ARG A 418 -3.96 -18.99 13.01
CA ARG A 418 -5.40 -19.19 13.13
C ARG A 418 -6.18 -18.42 12.06
N LEU A 419 -5.72 -17.21 11.73
CA LEU A 419 -6.31 -16.42 10.64
C LEU A 419 -6.13 -17.14 9.31
N MET A 420 -4.93 -17.60 8.98
CA MET A 420 -4.66 -18.34 7.74
C MET A 420 -5.50 -19.61 7.64
N ALA A 421 -5.61 -20.39 8.73
CA ALA A 421 -6.47 -21.57 8.77
C ALA A 421 -7.94 -21.22 8.53
N ARG A 422 -8.45 -20.15 9.16
CA ARG A 422 -9.82 -19.66 8.98
C ARG A 422 -10.12 -19.22 7.54
N LEU A 423 -9.09 -18.71 6.86
CA LEU A 423 -9.17 -18.22 5.47
C LEU A 423 -8.91 -19.31 4.43
N ASP A 424 -8.65 -20.56 4.82
CA ASP A 424 -8.21 -21.64 3.94
C ASP A 424 -6.93 -21.28 3.14
N LEU A 425 -6.02 -20.56 3.78
CA LEU A 425 -4.77 -20.09 3.17
C LEU A 425 -3.54 -20.91 3.59
N THR A 426 -3.65 -21.82 4.57
CA THR A 426 -2.50 -22.59 5.09
C THR A 426 -1.78 -23.36 4.00
N ARG A 427 -2.52 -23.94 3.03
CA ARG A 427 -1.96 -24.68 1.89
C ARG A 427 -1.13 -23.80 0.94
N TYR A 428 -1.37 -22.49 0.93
CA TYR A 428 -0.65 -21.52 0.10
C TYR A 428 0.53 -20.86 0.82
N ASN A 429 0.80 -21.24 2.07
CA ASN A 429 1.93 -20.70 2.82
C ASN A 429 3.25 -21.30 2.34
N ARG A 430 3.59 -21.04 1.09
CA ARG A 430 4.83 -21.44 0.43
C ARG A 430 5.82 -20.28 0.38
N GLU A 431 7.09 -20.58 0.18
CA GLU A 431 8.12 -19.59 -0.08
C GLU A 431 7.82 -18.84 -1.40
N ALA A 432 8.07 -17.53 -1.40
CA ALA A 432 7.96 -16.66 -2.57
C ALA A 432 9.24 -15.81 -2.62
N PRO A 433 10.35 -16.38 -3.12
CA PRO A 433 11.67 -15.75 -3.08
C PRO A 433 11.66 -14.43 -3.86
N LEU A 434 12.50 -13.48 -3.41
CA LEU A 434 12.71 -12.20 -4.08
C LEU A 434 13.57 -12.41 -5.33
N ASP A 435 13.01 -12.10 -6.49
CA ASP A 435 13.70 -12.03 -7.77
C ASP A 435 13.65 -10.59 -8.29
N GLU A 436 14.80 -9.98 -8.45
CA GLU A 436 14.97 -8.63 -8.99
C GLU A 436 15.62 -8.65 -10.38
N SER A 437 15.59 -9.79 -11.06
CA SER A 437 15.99 -9.88 -12.47
C SER A 437 15.17 -8.92 -13.31
N ALA A 438 15.78 -8.35 -14.34
CA ALA A 438 15.06 -7.47 -15.26
C ALA A 438 13.91 -8.24 -15.94
N VAL A 439 12.71 -7.69 -15.83
CA VAL A 439 11.52 -8.27 -16.45
C VAL A 439 11.30 -7.60 -17.80
N PRO A 440 11.40 -8.32 -18.93
CA PRO A 440 11.09 -7.77 -20.25
C PRO A 440 9.60 -7.49 -20.35
N VAL A 441 9.23 -6.23 -20.44
CA VAL A 441 7.83 -5.77 -20.59
C VAL A 441 7.66 -5.15 -21.96
N LYS A 442 6.65 -5.59 -22.72
CA LYS A 442 6.39 -5.07 -24.07
C LYS A 442 5.74 -3.69 -24.08
N THR A 443 4.83 -3.44 -23.16
CA THR A 443 4.07 -2.19 -23.07
C THR A 443 3.78 -1.85 -21.63
N VAL A 444 4.00 -0.60 -21.24
CA VAL A 444 3.60 -0.12 -19.91
C VAL A 444 2.57 0.99 -20.00
N ARG A 445 1.60 0.93 -19.11
CA ARG A 445 0.53 1.91 -18.97
C ARG A 445 0.61 2.57 -17.60
N ILE A 446 0.96 3.83 -17.55
CA ILE A 446 1.20 4.56 -16.31
C ILE A 446 0.03 5.49 -15.98
N LEU A 447 -0.63 5.23 -14.85
CA LEU A 447 -1.74 6.05 -14.35
C LEU A 447 -1.25 7.42 -13.87
N LEU A 448 -1.95 8.50 -14.22
CA LEU A 448 -1.69 9.85 -13.71
C LEU A 448 -2.24 10.09 -12.28
N SER A 449 -3.05 9.19 -11.76
CA SER A 449 -3.60 9.22 -10.40
C SER A 449 -3.33 7.89 -9.69
N GLN A 450 -2.19 7.80 -8.98
CA GLN A 450 -1.80 6.59 -8.21
C GLN A 450 -1.79 6.83 -6.68
N HIS A 451 -2.33 7.96 -6.21
CA HIS A 451 -2.26 8.39 -4.82
C HIS A 451 -3.40 9.35 -4.45
N ILE A 452 -3.58 9.61 -3.16
CA ILE A 452 -4.48 10.64 -2.66
C ILE A 452 -3.91 12.02 -3.05
N GLY A 453 -4.67 12.79 -3.84
CA GLY A 453 -4.28 14.11 -4.32
C GLY A 453 -4.73 14.37 -5.76
N ALA A 454 -4.30 15.48 -6.35
CA ALA A 454 -4.64 15.82 -7.72
C ALA A 454 -3.74 15.10 -8.75
N PRO A 455 -4.26 14.71 -9.94
CA PRO A 455 -3.47 14.06 -10.98
C PRO A 455 -2.37 14.97 -11.53
N ALA A 456 -1.28 14.38 -12.01
CA ALA A 456 -0.14 15.07 -12.63
C ALA A 456 -0.41 15.43 -14.11
N SER A 457 0.33 16.38 -14.70
CA SER A 457 0.18 16.86 -16.09
C SER A 457 1.33 16.40 -16.97
N ALA A 458 1.04 15.74 -18.11
CA ALA A 458 2.04 15.23 -19.06
C ALA A 458 2.86 16.36 -19.71
N ILE A 459 4.19 16.16 -19.85
CA ILE A 459 5.11 17.08 -20.55
C ILE A 459 5.70 16.47 -21.84
N VAL A 460 5.31 15.23 -22.16
CA VAL A 460 5.68 14.52 -23.41
C VAL A 460 4.46 14.36 -24.31
N LYS A 461 4.70 14.13 -25.60
CA LYS A 461 3.68 13.89 -26.64
C LYS A 461 3.93 12.58 -27.36
N ALA A 462 2.89 12.02 -27.99
CA ALA A 462 3.03 10.86 -28.88
C ALA A 462 4.07 11.12 -29.97
N GLY A 463 5.00 10.17 -30.15
CA GLY A 463 6.15 10.27 -31.03
C GLY A 463 7.47 10.64 -30.36
N ASP A 464 7.47 11.02 -29.08
CA ASP A 464 8.69 11.31 -28.34
C ASP A 464 9.39 10.01 -27.91
N MET A 465 10.72 9.95 -28.06
CA MET A 465 11.57 8.90 -27.49
C MET A 465 11.91 9.26 -26.05
N VAL A 466 11.77 8.31 -25.13
CA VAL A 466 12.07 8.51 -23.72
C VAL A 466 13.00 7.43 -23.19
N THR A 467 13.87 7.82 -22.24
CA THR A 467 14.79 6.90 -21.57
C THR A 467 14.29 6.57 -20.16
N LYS A 468 14.55 5.37 -19.68
CA LYS A 468 14.21 4.94 -18.32
C LYS A 468 14.76 5.94 -17.29
N GLY A 469 13.92 6.38 -16.34
CA GLY A 469 14.26 7.44 -15.40
C GLY A 469 14.08 8.87 -15.91
N GLN A 470 13.82 9.11 -17.19
CA GLN A 470 13.52 10.44 -17.72
C GLN A 470 12.18 10.95 -17.17
N MET A 471 12.16 12.22 -16.72
CA MET A 471 10.92 12.87 -16.26
C MET A 471 9.97 13.09 -17.45
N ILE A 472 8.76 12.51 -17.40
CA ILE A 472 7.77 12.56 -18.47
C ILE A 472 6.49 13.32 -18.11
N ALA A 473 6.36 13.73 -16.85
CA ALA A 473 5.35 14.69 -16.42
C ALA A 473 5.76 15.50 -15.18
N GLU A 474 5.38 16.78 -15.11
CA GLU A 474 5.69 17.72 -14.02
C GLU A 474 4.63 17.74 -12.91
N PRO A 475 5.00 18.06 -11.62
CA PRO A 475 4.04 18.21 -10.53
C PRO A 475 2.98 19.29 -10.79
N GLY A 476 1.69 18.99 -10.54
CA GLY A 476 0.62 19.98 -10.59
C GLY A 476 0.62 20.95 -9.39
N LYS A 477 -0.23 21.98 -9.42
CA LYS A 477 -0.33 22.97 -8.33
C LYS A 477 -0.86 22.33 -7.03
N GLY A 478 -0.04 22.30 -5.97
CA GLY A 478 -0.40 21.81 -4.64
C GLY A 478 0.31 20.53 -4.23
N LEU A 479 -0.38 19.55 -3.64
CA LEU A 479 0.20 18.26 -3.22
C LEU A 479 0.48 17.38 -4.44
N SER A 480 1.74 17.28 -4.86
CA SER A 480 2.14 16.60 -6.12
C SER A 480 3.61 16.18 -6.19
N VAL A 481 3.94 15.13 -6.97
CA VAL A 481 5.30 14.63 -7.24
C VAL A 481 5.53 14.32 -8.72
N GLY A 482 6.80 14.35 -9.21
CA GLY A 482 7.23 14.08 -10.59
C GLY A 482 7.02 12.63 -11.07
N ILE A 483 6.95 12.43 -12.39
CA ILE A 483 6.78 11.11 -13.01
C ILE A 483 7.87 10.86 -14.05
N HIS A 484 8.47 9.65 -14.03
CA HIS A 484 9.60 9.27 -14.87
C HIS A 484 9.30 8.01 -15.69
N ALA A 485 9.98 7.88 -16.83
CA ALA A 485 9.92 6.69 -17.66
C ALA A 485 10.50 5.46 -16.93
N SER A 486 9.83 4.33 -17.00
CA SER A 486 10.28 3.08 -16.37
C SER A 486 10.98 2.12 -17.32
N VAL A 487 10.94 2.41 -18.63
CA VAL A 487 11.61 1.68 -19.70
C VAL A 487 12.08 2.66 -20.78
N ASN A 488 13.05 2.21 -21.58
CA ASN A 488 13.48 2.92 -22.80
C ASN A 488 12.48 2.65 -23.93
N GLY A 489 11.96 3.69 -24.62
CA GLY A 489 11.02 3.45 -25.72
C GLY A 489 10.33 4.67 -26.31
N LEU A 490 9.40 4.38 -27.22
CA LEU A 490 8.62 5.36 -27.96
C LEU A 490 7.30 5.65 -27.25
N VAL A 491 7.02 6.93 -26.98
CA VAL A 491 5.72 7.39 -26.47
C VAL A 491 4.67 7.23 -27.56
N THR A 492 3.70 6.33 -27.38
CA THR A 492 2.67 6.05 -28.40
C THR A 492 1.35 6.75 -28.16
N GLU A 493 1.01 7.08 -26.89
CA GLU A 493 -0.19 7.84 -26.58
C GLU A 493 -0.02 8.73 -25.32
N VAL A 494 -0.54 9.96 -25.37
CA VAL A 494 -0.63 10.91 -24.25
C VAL A 494 -2.01 11.52 -24.18
N ASN A 495 -2.69 11.44 -23.02
CA ASN A 495 -3.91 12.19 -22.76
C ASN A 495 -3.99 12.68 -21.30
N GLU A 496 -5.09 13.33 -20.87
CA GLU A 496 -5.24 13.92 -19.52
C GLU A 496 -5.12 12.92 -18.35
N LYS A 497 -4.95 11.63 -18.64
CA LYS A 497 -5.10 10.55 -17.68
C LYS A 497 -3.96 9.53 -17.66
N TYR A 498 -3.20 9.37 -18.75
CA TYR A 498 -2.07 8.44 -18.87
C TYR A 498 -1.11 8.74 -20.02
N ILE A 499 0.05 8.09 -20.03
CA ILE A 499 1.05 8.03 -21.12
C ILE A 499 1.35 6.55 -21.42
N VAL A 500 1.38 6.14 -22.69
CA VAL A 500 1.78 4.79 -23.13
C VAL A 500 3.16 4.83 -23.76
N ILE A 501 4.05 3.91 -23.36
CA ILE A 501 5.40 3.75 -23.92
C ILE A 501 5.55 2.30 -24.42
N GLU A 502 5.97 2.12 -25.66
CA GLU A 502 6.35 0.84 -26.26
C GLU A 502 7.85 0.60 -26.06
N SER A 503 8.21 -0.51 -25.43
CA SER A 503 9.59 -0.88 -25.11
C SER A 503 10.39 -1.31 -26.35
N GLN A 504 11.66 -0.91 -26.44
CA GLN A 504 12.57 -1.34 -27.50
C GLN A 504 13.00 -2.82 -27.32
N GLU A 505 13.09 -3.35 -26.11
CA GLU A 505 13.44 -4.76 -25.85
C GLU A 505 12.35 -5.74 -26.32
N GLY A 506 11.08 -5.32 -26.39
CA GLY A 506 10.00 -6.14 -26.91
C GLY A 506 10.02 -6.34 -28.42
N ARG A 507 10.79 -5.55 -29.17
CA ARG A 507 10.95 -5.68 -30.64
C ARG A 507 12.03 -6.68 -31.04
N ALA A 508 13.05 -6.88 -30.22
CA ALA A 508 14.17 -7.79 -30.54
C ALA A 508 13.82 -9.29 -30.47
N GLY A 509 12.65 -9.65 -30.00
CA GLY A 509 12.19 -11.06 -29.88
C GLY A 509 11.24 -11.53 -31.00
N ASN A 510 11.00 -10.73 -32.03
CA ASN A 510 10.11 -11.05 -33.17
C ASN A 510 10.79 -10.99 -34.55
N GLU A 511 12.15 -11.03 -34.59
CA GLU A 511 12.90 -11.26 -35.85
C GLU A 511 13.48 -12.68 -35.89
#